data_8ebbe05d0cb9156653172d889da8d5ec
#
_entry.id   8ebbe05d0cb9156653172d889da8d5ec
#
_cell.length_a   1.000
_cell.length_b   1.000
_cell.length_c   1.000
_cell.angle_alpha   90.00
_cell.angle_beta   90.00
_cell.angle_gamma   90.00
#
_symmetry.space_group_name_H-M   'P 1'
#
loop_
_entity.id
_entity.type
_entity.pdbx_description
1 polymer ?
#
loop_
_entity_poly.entity_id
_entity_poly.type
_entity_poly.pdbx_seq_one_letter_code
_entity_poly.pdbx_strand_id
1 'polypeptide(L)'
;LHYTDIYDLLEQTENNLMDQFLAIIDKNHTSLTLQEFSDKLEQFFAILAENQPLCRALMSPNGDIAFVRKLEKLIAEDGVKTLRLLSDEKDLDAQDLNYVTSFFLSGCVGMIDLWLQDGCQQSAQHMADLSMKLLRAGVQGITRRQLQ
;
A
#
# COMPACT_ATOMS: atom_id res chain seq x y z
N LEU A 1 16.14 -27.72 8.10
CA LEU A 1 14.81 -27.24 7.78
C LEU A 1 13.77 -28.03 8.56
N HIS A 2 13.07 -27.33 9.43
CA HIS A 2 12.14 -27.93 10.37
C HIS A 2 10.71 -27.55 10.04
N TYR A 3 10.31 -27.85 8.82
CA TYR A 3 8.91 -27.66 8.42
C TYR A 3 8.17 -28.98 8.61
N THR A 4 7.07 -28.94 9.33
CA THR A 4 6.28 -30.14 9.61
C THR A 4 5.48 -30.59 8.38
N ASP A 5 5.10 -29.63 7.52
CA ASP A 5 4.41 -29.89 6.26
C ASP A 5 4.47 -28.67 5.34
N ILE A 6 3.84 -28.78 4.18
CA ILE A 6 3.81 -27.69 3.19
C ILE A 6 3.06 -26.46 3.70
N TYR A 7 2.07 -26.62 4.55
CA TYR A 7 1.31 -25.50 5.12
C TYR A 7 2.16 -24.70 6.10
N ASP A 8 2.99 -25.39 6.87
CA ASP A 8 3.95 -24.75 7.78
C ASP A 8 4.99 -23.94 7.01
N LEU A 9 5.51 -24.52 5.91
CA LEU A 9 6.43 -23.83 5.01
C LEU A 9 5.79 -22.56 4.43
N LEU A 10 4.56 -22.66 3.94
CA LEU A 10 3.83 -21.54 3.38
C LEU A 10 3.60 -20.44 4.41
N GLU A 11 3.16 -20.81 5.60
CA GLU A 11 2.94 -19.86 6.71
C GLU A 11 4.22 -19.12 7.07
N GLN A 12 5.35 -19.82 7.18
CA GLN A 12 6.63 -19.17 7.47
C GLN A 12 7.07 -18.25 6.35
N THR A 13 6.86 -18.63 5.11
CA THR A 13 7.18 -17.82 3.94
C THR A 13 6.35 -16.53 3.94
N GLU A 14 5.05 -16.63 4.22
CA GLU A 14 4.16 -15.47 4.33
C GLU A 14 4.57 -14.57 5.50
N ASN A 15 4.94 -15.15 6.64
CA ASN A 15 5.39 -14.39 7.82
C ASN A 15 6.69 -13.65 7.53
N ASN A 16 7.63 -14.27 6.84
CA ASN A 16 8.87 -13.63 6.43
C ASN A 16 8.61 -12.45 5.51
N LEU A 17 7.70 -12.61 4.55
CA LEU A 17 7.31 -11.54 3.65
C LEU A 17 6.61 -10.41 4.41
N MET A 18 5.71 -10.74 5.33
CA MET A 18 5.04 -9.75 6.16
C MET A 18 6.04 -8.98 7.03
N ASP A 19 7.06 -9.64 7.56
CA ASP A 19 8.12 -9.00 8.36
C ASP A 19 8.90 -7.97 7.51
N GLN A 20 9.14 -8.26 6.23
CA GLN A 20 9.76 -7.29 5.32
C GLN A 20 8.90 -6.04 5.16
N PHE A 21 7.60 -6.19 5.01
CA PHE A 21 6.68 -5.05 4.93
C PHE A 21 6.60 -4.27 6.24
N LEU A 22 6.55 -4.98 7.37
CA LEU A 22 6.52 -4.35 8.70
C LEU A 22 7.78 -3.54 8.99
N ALA A 23 8.92 -3.97 8.48
CA ALA A 23 10.20 -3.25 8.64
C ALA A 23 10.20 -1.87 7.96
N ILE A 24 9.35 -1.66 6.97
CA ILE A 24 9.21 -0.35 6.31
C ILE A 24 8.50 0.65 7.24
N ILE A 25 7.61 0.16 8.10
CA ILE A 25 6.79 1.00 8.96
C ILE A 25 7.55 1.30 10.23
N ASP A 26 7.92 2.58 10.42
CA ASP A 26 8.52 3.02 11.67
C ASP A 26 7.42 3.43 12.65
N LYS A 27 7.21 2.58 13.64
CA LYS A 27 6.17 2.78 14.66
C LYS A 27 6.46 3.94 15.62
N ASN A 28 7.68 4.45 15.60
CA ASN A 28 8.11 5.52 16.51
C ASN A 28 7.94 6.92 15.91
N HIS A 29 7.62 7.02 14.63
CA HIS A 29 7.37 8.31 14.00
C HIS A 29 5.98 8.84 14.34
N THR A 30 5.97 9.97 15.02
CA THR A 30 4.75 10.72 15.31
C THR A 30 4.31 11.60 14.14
N SER A 31 5.25 11.89 13.22
CA SER A 31 4.98 12.68 12.01
C SER A 31 5.58 11.99 10.79
N LEU A 32 4.82 11.97 9.70
CA LEU A 32 5.21 11.40 8.44
C LEU A 32 5.23 12.53 7.39
N THR A 33 6.37 12.73 6.73
CA THR A 33 6.45 13.68 5.61
C THR A 33 6.01 13.00 4.32
N LEU A 34 5.66 13.82 3.31
CA LEU A 34 5.30 13.29 1.98
C LEU A 34 6.47 12.55 1.34
N GLN A 35 7.70 13.04 1.52
CA GLN A 35 8.88 12.37 1.00
C GLN A 35 9.11 11.02 1.67
N GLU A 36 8.95 10.94 2.98
CA GLU A 36 9.05 9.68 3.73
C GLU A 36 8.01 8.68 3.26
N PHE A 37 6.79 9.12 3.02
CA PHE A 37 5.74 8.24 2.48
C PHE A 37 6.07 7.75 1.08
N SER A 38 6.57 8.62 0.22
CA SER A 38 7.02 8.26 -1.12
C SER A 38 8.15 7.23 -1.08
N ASP A 39 9.13 7.42 -0.20
CA ASP A 39 10.24 6.49 -0.01
C ASP A 39 9.76 5.13 0.49
N LYS A 40 8.82 5.11 1.42
CA LYS A 40 8.20 3.88 1.92
C LYS A 40 7.42 3.16 0.83
N LEU A 41 6.70 3.88 -0.01
CA LEU A 41 5.99 3.29 -1.16
C LEU A 41 6.98 2.63 -2.13
N GLU A 42 8.10 3.29 -2.42
CA GLU A 42 9.13 2.71 -3.28
C GLU A 42 9.67 1.40 -2.70
N GLN A 43 9.99 1.40 -1.40
CA GLN A 43 10.43 0.19 -0.71
C GLN A 43 9.37 -0.92 -0.75
N PHE A 44 8.12 -0.54 -0.55
CA PHE A 44 6.98 -1.46 -0.61
C PHE A 44 6.87 -2.12 -1.99
N PHE A 45 6.91 -1.33 -3.05
CA PHE A 45 6.88 -1.86 -4.41
C PHE A 45 8.12 -2.71 -4.73
N ALA A 46 9.29 -2.34 -4.21
CA ALA A 46 10.51 -3.13 -4.39
C ALA A 46 10.38 -4.52 -3.76
N ILE A 47 9.82 -4.63 -2.56
CA ILE A 47 9.57 -5.92 -1.90
C ILE A 47 8.59 -6.78 -2.73
N LEU A 48 7.52 -6.17 -3.24
CA LEU A 48 6.58 -6.86 -4.11
C LEU A 48 7.27 -7.42 -5.35
N ALA A 49 8.12 -6.64 -6.00
CA ALA A 49 8.85 -7.05 -7.19
C ALA A 49 9.83 -8.19 -6.90
N GLU A 50 10.57 -8.10 -5.79
CA GLU A 50 11.52 -9.13 -5.36
C GLU A 50 10.85 -10.47 -5.05
N ASN A 51 9.58 -10.43 -4.63
CA ASN A 51 8.79 -11.59 -4.25
C ASN A 51 7.61 -11.80 -5.22
N GLN A 52 7.76 -11.40 -6.46
CA GLN A 52 6.67 -11.33 -7.44
C GLN A 52 5.87 -12.63 -7.58
N PRO A 53 6.48 -13.81 -7.74
CA PRO A 53 5.68 -15.03 -7.89
C PRO A 53 4.82 -15.34 -6.66
N LEU A 54 5.38 -15.15 -5.48
CA LEU A 54 4.66 -15.38 -4.22
C LEU A 54 3.53 -14.36 -4.04
N CYS A 55 3.82 -13.07 -4.23
CA CYS A 55 2.82 -12.00 -4.09
C CYS A 55 1.68 -12.17 -5.09
N ARG A 56 2.00 -12.52 -6.33
CA ARG A 56 1.00 -12.80 -7.36
C ARG A 56 0.08 -13.96 -6.95
N ALA A 57 0.66 -15.03 -6.40
CA ALA A 57 -0.10 -16.18 -5.93
C ALA A 57 -1.01 -15.82 -4.74
N LEU A 58 -0.48 -15.06 -3.77
CA LEU A 58 -1.23 -14.65 -2.59
C LEU A 58 -2.41 -13.72 -2.92
N MET A 59 -2.24 -12.87 -3.92
CA MET A 59 -3.27 -11.91 -4.35
C MET A 59 -4.23 -12.48 -5.40
N SER A 60 -4.01 -13.71 -5.86
CA SER A 60 -4.91 -14.36 -6.83
C SER A 60 -6.26 -14.69 -6.18
N PRO A 61 -7.31 -14.98 -6.99
CA PRO A 61 -8.62 -15.39 -6.45
C PRO A 61 -8.56 -16.60 -5.52
N ASN A 62 -7.58 -17.48 -5.71
CA ASN A 62 -7.33 -18.65 -4.86
C ASN A 62 -6.21 -18.42 -3.84
N GLY A 63 -5.83 -17.17 -3.62
CA GLY A 63 -4.76 -16.81 -2.71
C GLY A 63 -5.19 -16.71 -1.26
N ASP A 64 -4.43 -15.95 -0.47
CA ASP A 64 -4.67 -15.76 0.95
C ASP A 64 -5.28 -14.38 1.21
N ILE A 65 -6.59 -14.35 1.38
CA ILE A 65 -7.33 -13.12 1.67
C ILE A 65 -6.87 -12.49 2.99
N ALA A 66 -6.55 -13.30 3.99
CA ALA A 66 -6.10 -12.78 5.28
C ALA A 66 -4.76 -12.03 5.13
N PHE A 67 -3.85 -12.55 4.31
CA PHE A 67 -2.58 -11.87 4.02
C PHE A 67 -2.83 -10.53 3.31
N VAL A 68 -3.68 -10.51 2.28
CA VAL A 68 -4.01 -9.30 1.54
C VAL A 68 -4.62 -8.24 2.47
N ARG A 69 -5.52 -8.63 3.35
CA ARG A 69 -6.13 -7.71 4.33
C ARG A 69 -5.12 -7.13 5.31
N LYS A 70 -4.13 -7.90 5.72
CA LYS A 70 -3.03 -7.39 6.55
C LYS A 70 -2.23 -6.33 5.81
N LEU A 71 -1.92 -6.55 4.53
CA LEU A 71 -1.24 -5.55 3.70
C LEU A 71 -2.08 -4.28 3.53
N GLU A 72 -3.36 -4.43 3.25
CA GLU A 72 -4.27 -3.29 3.14
C GLU A 72 -4.27 -2.45 4.42
N LYS A 73 -4.31 -3.11 5.56
CA LYS A 73 -4.27 -2.43 6.85
C LYS A 73 -2.98 -1.65 7.06
N LEU A 74 -1.85 -2.23 6.70
CA LEU A 74 -0.55 -1.57 6.79
C LEU A 74 -0.48 -0.31 5.89
N ILE A 75 -0.94 -0.44 4.66
CA ILE A 75 -0.98 0.69 3.71
C ILE A 75 -1.94 1.78 4.23
N ALA A 76 -3.08 1.38 4.77
CA ALA A 76 -4.08 2.30 5.26
C ALA A 76 -3.60 3.15 6.43
N GLU A 77 -2.80 2.58 7.34
CA GLU A 77 -2.28 3.32 8.51
C GLU A 77 -1.47 4.55 8.09
N ASP A 78 -0.51 4.38 7.19
CA ASP A 78 0.31 5.48 6.68
C ASP A 78 -0.46 6.32 5.64
N GLY A 79 -1.34 5.69 4.88
CA GLY A 79 -2.18 6.36 3.90
C GLY A 79 -3.09 7.43 4.52
N VAL A 80 -3.73 7.11 5.64
CA VAL A 80 -4.59 8.08 6.36
C VAL A 80 -3.77 9.28 6.84
N LYS A 81 -2.58 9.04 7.39
CA LYS A 81 -1.69 10.13 7.82
C LYS A 81 -1.30 11.02 6.65
N THR A 82 -1.00 10.42 5.52
CA THR A 82 -0.63 11.15 4.30
C THR A 82 -1.80 11.96 3.74
N LEU A 83 -2.99 11.39 3.72
CA LEU A 83 -4.20 12.09 3.31
C LEU A 83 -4.45 13.32 4.19
N ARG A 84 -4.25 13.21 5.48
CA ARG A 84 -4.39 14.33 6.41
C ARG A 84 -3.36 15.43 6.15
N LEU A 85 -2.12 15.05 5.77
CA LEU A 85 -1.10 16.03 5.39
C LEU A 85 -1.45 16.78 4.11
N LEU A 86 -2.11 16.12 3.16
CA LEU A 86 -2.48 16.70 1.87
C LEU A 86 -3.80 17.45 1.90
N SER A 87 -4.65 17.17 2.87
CA SER A 87 -5.99 17.76 2.97
C SER A 87 -6.05 18.83 4.07
N ASP A 88 -6.94 19.81 3.86
CA ASP A 88 -7.35 20.72 4.93
C ASP A 88 -8.47 20.05 5.72
N GLU A 89 -8.38 20.04 7.04
CA GLU A 89 -9.40 19.47 7.94
C GLU A 89 -10.79 20.04 7.71
N LYS A 90 -10.87 21.26 7.18
CA LYS A 90 -12.13 21.94 6.89
C LYS A 90 -12.84 21.37 5.67
N ASP A 91 -12.11 20.77 4.75
CA ASP A 91 -12.65 20.31 3.48
C ASP A 91 -12.99 18.81 3.49
N LEU A 92 -12.50 18.09 4.47
CA LEU A 92 -12.66 16.63 4.54
C LEU A 92 -12.99 16.22 5.98
N ASP A 93 -14.26 15.93 6.25
CA ASP A 93 -14.64 15.42 7.55
C ASP A 93 -14.20 13.95 7.76
N ALA A 94 -14.38 13.44 8.97
CA ALA A 94 -13.92 12.09 9.32
C ALA A 94 -14.60 10.99 8.49
N GLN A 95 -15.87 11.18 8.13
CA GLN A 95 -16.61 10.21 7.33
C GLN A 95 -16.13 10.22 5.88
N ASP A 96 -15.99 11.39 5.28
CA ASP A 96 -15.44 11.52 3.92
C ASP A 96 -14.01 11.01 3.86
N LEU A 97 -13.21 11.27 4.89
CA LEU A 97 -11.84 10.74 4.97
C LEU A 97 -11.82 9.20 4.90
N ASN A 98 -12.77 8.53 5.55
CA ASN A 98 -12.89 7.08 5.49
C ASN A 98 -13.24 6.59 4.08
N TYR A 99 -14.16 7.26 3.39
CA TYR A 99 -14.52 6.91 2.02
C TYR A 99 -13.35 7.14 1.05
N VAL A 100 -12.68 8.27 1.17
CA VAL A 100 -11.52 8.62 0.32
C VAL A 100 -10.38 7.63 0.55
N THR A 101 -10.09 7.28 1.81
CA THR A 101 -9.08 6.28 2.15
C THR A 101 -9.40 4.93 1.53
N SER A 102 -10.65 4.49 1.62
CA SER A 102 -11.10 3.23 1.03
C SER A 102 -10.94 3.23 -0.50
N PHE A 103 -11.28 4.33 -1.14
CA PHE A 103 -11.13 4.49 -2.59
C PHE A 103 -9.66 4.37 -3.01
N PHE A 104 -8.76 5.10 -2.37
CA PHE A 104 -7.34 5.06 -2.70
C PHE A 104 -6.72 3.71 -2.39
N LEU A 105 -7.09 3.10 -1.26
CA LEU A 105 -6.59 1.78 -0.88
C LEU A 105 -6.98 0.73 -1.91
N SER A 106 -8.23 0.71 -2.32
CA SER A 106 -8.73 -0.23 -3.34
C SER A 106 -8.06 0.01 -4.68
N GLY A 107 -7.83 1.27 -5.04
CA GLY A 107 -7.10 1.63 -6.25
C GLY A 107 -5.66 1.16 -6.21
N CYS A 108 -4.98 1.32 -5.09
CA CYS A 108 -3.61 0.82 -4.91
C CYS A 108 -3.54 -0.70 -5.04
N VAL A 109 -4.46 -1.42 -4.42
CA VAL A 109 -4.51 -2.89 -4.53
C VAL A 109 -4.73 -3.32 -5.97
N GLY A 110 -5.64 -2.64 -6.70
CA GLY A 110 -5.88 -2.91 -8.11
C GLY A 110 -4.65 -2.67 -8.98
N MET A 111 -3.92 -1.58 -8.73
CA MET A 111 -2.66 -1.28 -9.43
C MET A 111 -1.60 -2.33 -9.15
N ILE A 112 -1.45 -2.73 -7.90
CA ILE A 112 -0.49 -3.75 -7.48
C ILE A 112 -0.79 -5.08 -8.17
N ASP A 113 -2.05 -5.49 -8.18
CA ASP A 113 -2.47 -6.74 -8.81
C ASP A 113 -2.14 -6.74 -10.31
N LEU A 114 -2.49 -5.68 -11.02
CA LEU A 114 -2.17 -5.56 -12.44
C LEU A 114 -0.66 -5.56 -12.69
N TRP A 115 0.10 -4.84 -11.89
CA TRP A 115 1.55 -4.76 -12.01
C TRP A 115 2.22 -6.12 -11.77
N LEU A 116 1.77 -6.87 -10.78
CA LEU A 116 2.27 -8.23 -10.53
C LEU A 116 1.93 -9.18 -11.69
N GLN A 117 0.72 -9.05 -12.26
CA GLN A 117 0.31 -9.87 -13.40
C GLN A 117 1.10 -9.57 -14.67
N ASP A 118 1.47 -8.31 -14.88
CA ASP A 118 2.27 -7.93 -16.07
C ASP A 118 3.78 -8.21 -15.90
N GLY A 119 4.18 -8.80 -14.79
CA GLY A 119 5.57 -9.18 -14.52
C GLY A 119 6.42 -8.04 -13.98
N CYS A 120 5.81 -7.06 -13.33
CA CYS A 120 6.50 -5.90 -12.75
C CYS A 120 7.32 -5.14 -13.81
N GLN A 121 6.71 -4.84 -14.95
CA GLN A 121 7.40 -4.21 -16.09
C GLN A 121 7.92 -2.82 -15.75
N GLN A 122 7.14 -2.02 -15.01
CA GLN A 122 7.61 -0.74 -14.54
C GLN A 122 8.46 -0.90 -13.29
N SER A 123 9.34 0.07 -13.02
CA SER A 123 10.16 0.06 -11.82
C SER A 123 9.34 0.33 -10.55
N ALA A 124 9.86 -0.08 -9.40
CA ALA A 124 9.28 0.25 -8.10
C ALA A 124 9.16 1.76 -7.91
N GLN A 125 10.18 2.51 -8.32
CA GLN A 125 10.16 3.98 -8.26
C GLN A 125 9.04 4.55 -9.11
N HIS A 126 8.87 4.06 -10.34
CA HIS A 126 7.79 4.51 -11.23
C HIS A 126 6.42 4.28 -10.59
N MET A 127 6.22 3.10 -10.00
CA MET A 127 4.94 2.76 -9.35
C MET A 127 4.68 3.63 -8.12
N ALA A 128 5.71 3.92 -7.34
CA ALA A 128 5.59 4.83 -6.20
C ALA A 128 5.27 6.26 -6.65
N ASP A 129 5.96 6.76 -7.67
CA ASP A 129 5.71 8.10 -8.23
C ASP A 129 4.30 8.23 -8.77
N LEU A 130 3.83 7.23 -9.51
CA LEU A 130 2.47 7.21 -10.06
C LEU A 130 1.42 7.22 -8.95
N SER A 131 1.64 6.41 -7.91
CA SER A 131 0.75 6.36 -6.75
C SER A 131 0.67 7.71 -6.04
N MET A 132 1.81 8.38 -5.87
CA MET A 132 1.86 9.71 -5.24
C MET A 132 1.18 10.77 -6.09
N LYS A 133 1.34 10.73 -7.40
CA LYS A 133 0.67 11.66 -8.33
C LYS A 133 -0.84 11.51 -8.25
N LEU A 134 -1.34 10.28 -8.26
CA LEU A 134 -2.76 10.00 -8.15
C LEU A 134 -3.32 10.47 -6.82
N LEU A 135 -2.61 10.20 -5.73
CA LEU A 135 -3.02 10.61 -4.40
C LEU A 135 -3.11 12.13 -4.28
N ARG A 136 -2.07 12.83 -4.73
CA ARG A 136 -2.03 14.30 -4.70
C ARG A 136 -3.13 14.91 -5.55
N ALA A 137 -3.27 14.46 -6.77
CA ALA A 137 -4.27 14.99 -7.70
C ALA A 137 -5.69 14.75 -7.19
N GLY A 138 -5.96 13.55 -6.66
CA GLY A 138 -7.26 13.21 -6.10
C GLY A 138 -7.61 14.07 -4.90
N VAL A 139 -6.69 14.21 -3.94
CA VAL A 139 -6.92 15.02 -2.73
C VAL A 139 -7.07 16.49 -3.09
N GLN A 140 -6.20 17.02 -3.95
CA GLN A 140 -6.29 18.42 -4.39
C GLN A 140 -7.61 18.71 -5.09
N GLY A 141 -8.10 17.77 -5.89
CA GLY A 141 -9.39 17.90 -6.56
C GLY A 141 -10.57 17.96 -5.60
N ILE A 142 -10.50 17.26 -4.48
CA ILE A 142 -11.56 17.26 -3.47
C ILE A 142 -11.50 18.50 -2.59
N THR A 143 -10.30 18.94 -2.22
CA THR A 143 -10.09 20.00 -1.24
C THR A 143 -10.05 21.40 -1.85
N ARG A 144 -10.02 21.52 -3.18
CA ARG A 144 -9.98 22.81 -3.86
C ARG A 144 -11.35 23.46 -3.92
N ARG A 145 -11.52 24.52 -3.16
CA ARG A 145 -12.73 25.36 -3.23
C ARG A 145 -12.85 26.15 -4.53
N GLN A 146 -11.73 26.32 -5.24
CA GLN A 146 -11.70 27.04 -6.51
C GLN A 146 -12.41 26.31 -7.64
N LEU A 147 -12.82 25.07 -7.44
CA LEU A 147 -13.60 24.30 -8.41
C LEU A 147 -15.10 24.62 -8.37
N GLN A 148 -15.49 25.55 -7.55
CA GLN A 148 -16.86 26.03 -7.49
C GLN A 148 -17.23 26.84 -8.75
#